data_5c38c48abcc48d97c1f5e0d8696efde1
#
_entry.id   5c38c48abcc48d97c1f5e0d8696efde1
#
_cell.length_a   1.000
_cell.length_b   1.000
_cell.length_c   1.000
_cell.angle_alpha   90.00
_cell.angle_beta   90.00
_cell.angle_gamma   90.00
#
_symmetry.space_group_name_H-M   'P 1'
#
loop_
_entity.id
_entity.type
_entity.pdbx_description
1 polymer ?
#
loop_
_entity_poly.entity_id
_entity_poly.type
_entity_poly.pdbx_seq_one_letter_code
_entity_poly.pdbx_strand_id
1 'polypeptide(L)'
;MYTSGFRDPRFLLSAPNGDIFVVESRANQIKVLRDTNGDGKPDVTETFAERNLNKPFGIAFYPPGDDPQFLYVANTDGVIRFPYRNGDLKARGPAQQLAAHLSPGGLLRGGGHWTRCIVFSPDGKKMYVSIGSRSNVSDNAAEENRARIFEFNPDGSEQKVYAWGIRNAVGIAFRPGTNELWMSTNERDEIGEDLPPDYISSVRPGGFYGWPWYYIGNHHDPRHKAKHPELADKVIVPDVLVEAHSASLNLCFYTGDQFPAEYKGDIFAAFHGSWNRMKRTGYKVVRVPFDKSTGKARGEYEDFVTGFVTPEGKVWSRPVGVTVAKDGSLLISEDGNGTIWRVSYGR
;
A
#
# COMPACT_ATOMS: atom_id res chain seq x y z
N MET A 1 -2.72 9.94 -19.97
CA MET A 1 -3.86 9.22 -19.33
C MET A 1 -3.88 7.81 -19.89
N TYR A 2 -3.96 6.80 -19.02
CA TYR A 2 -4.09 5.40 -19.42
C TYR A 2 -5.56 5.04 -19.66
N THR A 3 -6.42 5.30 -18.68
CA THR A 3 -7.87 5.14 -18.77
C THR A 3 -8.58 5.90 -17.64
N SER A 4 -9.90 6.05 -17.71
CA SER A 4 -10.73 6.77 -16.73
C SER A 4 -12.12 6.13 -16.58
N GLY A 5 -12.97 6.69 -15.71
CA GLY A 5 -14.34 6.23 -15.51
C GLY A 5 -14.51 5.24 -14.35
N PHE A 6 -13.52 5.13 -13.47
CA PHE A 6 -13.57 4.29 -12.29
C PHE A 6 -14.25 4.99 -11.11
N ARG A 7 -14.82 4.19 -10.22
CA ARG A 7 -15.43 4.65 -8.98
C ARG A 7 -14.49 4.35 -7.80
N ASP A 8 -13.64 5.33 -7.42
CA ASP A 8 -12.67 5.17 -6.32
C ASP A 8 -11.61 4.07 -6.61
N PRO A 9 -10.84 4.17 -7.72
CA PRO A 9 -9.79 3.23 -8.02
C PRO A 9 -8.64 3.39 -7.01
N ARG A 10 -8.33 2.33 -6.29
CA ARG A 10 -7.37 2.39 -5.18
C ARG A 10 -6.11 1.61 -5.47
N PHE A 11 -6.17 0.31 -5.51
CA PHE A 11 -5.00 -0.54 -5.67
C PHE A 11 -4.88 -1.01 -7.12
N LEU A 12 -3.66 -1.08 -7.62
CA LEU A 12 -3.31 -1.61 -8.94
C LEU A 12 -2.39 -2.81 -8.78
N LEU A 13 -2.61 -3.84 -9.60
CA LEU A 13 -1.74 -5.01 -9.67
C LEU A 13 -1.56 -5.45 -11.11
N SER A 14 -0.33 -5.57 -11.57
CA SER A 14 0.00 -6.12 -12.88
C SER A 14 0.05 -7.64 -12.82
N ALA A 15 -0.68 -8.30 -13.71
CA ALA A 15 -0.64 -9.75 -13.87
C ALA A 15 0.56 -10.17 -14.77
N PRO A 16 1.02 -11.43 -14.68
CA PRO A 16 2.15 -11.89 -15.49
C PRO A 16 1.91 -11.79 -17.00
N ASN A 17 0.67 -11.93 -17.47
CA ASN A 17 0.33 -11.73 -18.88
C ASN A 17 0.28 -10.25 -19.31
N GLY A 18 0.30 -9.30 -18.37
CA GLY A 18 0.25 -7.86 -18.61
C GLY A 18 -1.12 -7.22 -18.34
N ASP A 19 -2.13 -7.99 -17.99
CA ASP A 19 -3.42 -7.44 -17.53
C ASP A 19 -3.22 -6.61 -16.27
N ILE A 20 -4.01 -5.55 -16.12
CA ILE A 20 -3.98 -4.68 -14.94
C ILE A 20 -5.26 -4.88 -14.14
N PHE A 21 -5.11 -5.34 -12.91
CA PHE A 21 -6.21 -5.44 -11.95
C PHE A 21 -6.35 -4.11 -11.20
N VAL A 22 -7.59 -3.64 -11.11
CA VAL A 22 -7.96 -2.37 -10.46
C VAL A 22 -8.96 -2.66 -9.36
N VAL A 23 -8.64 -2.27 -8.13
CA VAL A 23 -9.57 -2.37 -7.01
C VAL A 23 -10.34 -1.07 -6.86
N GLU A 24 -11.65 -1.13 -7.01
CA GLU A 24 -12.61 -0.05 -6.75
C GLU A 24 -13.24 -0.25 -5.36
N SER A 25 -12.58 0.29 -4.33
CA SER A 25 -12.91 -0.03 -2.94
C SER A 25 -14.33 0.34 -2.54
N ARG A 26 -14.81 1.52 -2.91
CA ARG A 26 -16.19 1.97 -2.59
C ARG A 26 -17.25 1.27 -3.42
N ALA A 27 -16.90 0.87 -4.63
CA ALA A 27 -17.80 0.11 -5.50
C ALA A 27 -17.87 -1.37 -5.12
N ASN A 28 -16.95 -1.86 -4.27
CA ASN A 28 -16.77 -3.28 -3.97
C ASN A 28 -16.61 -4.11 -5.24
N GLN A 29 -15.72 -3.66 -6.13
CA GLN A 29 -15.43 -4.32 -7.40
C GLN A 29 -13.95 -4.46 -7.64
N ILE A 30 -13.58 -5.47 -8.41
CA ILE A 30 -12.26 -5.63 -9.00
C ILE A 30 -12.45 -5.69 -10.51
N LYS A 31 -11.78 -4.78 -11.20
CA LYS A 31 -11.76 -4.72 -12.67
C LYS A 31 -10.47 -5.32 -13.21
N VAL A 32 -10.53 -5.83 -14.43
CA VAL A 32 -9.37 -6.23 -15.23
C VAL A 32 -9.34 -5.40 -16.49
N LEU A 33 -8.18 -4.84 -16.77
CA LEU A 33 -7.89 -4.07 -17.97
C LEU A 33 -6.90 -4.84 -18.82
N ARG A 34 -7.18 -4.97 -20.11
CA ARG A 34 -6.30 -5.62 -21.06
C ARG A 34 -6.09 -4.73 -22.28
N ASP A 35 -4.85 -4.62 -22.68
CA ASP A 35 -4.41 -4.05 -23.95
C ASP A 35 -4.19 -5.21 -24.93
N THR A 36 -5.09 -5.38 -25.91
CA THR A 36 -5.01 -6.49 -26.86
C THR A 36 -4.27 -6.11 -28.15
N ASN A 37 -4.15 -4.81 -28.41
CA ASN A 37 -3.55 -4.28 -29.64
C ASN A 37 -2.10 -3.78 -29.43
N GLY A 38 -1.64 -3.68 -28.15
CA GLY A 38 -0.27 -3.29 -27.82
C GLY A 38 0.01 -1.79 -27.94
N ASP A 39 -1.02 -0.93 -27.94
CA ASP A 39 -0.85 0.52 -28.05
C ASP A 39 -0.56 1.20 -26.70
N GLY A 40 -0.54 0.44 -25.62
CA GLY A 40 -0.29 0.89 -24.25
C GLY A 40 -1.50 1.53 -23.60
N LYS A 41 -2.72 1.23 -24.09
CA LYS A 41 -4.00 1.56 -23.47
C LYS A 41 -4.91 0.33 -23.44
N PRO A 42 -5.76 0.18 -22.41
CA PRO A 42 -6.67 -0.94 -22.38
C PRO A 42 -7.83 -0.73 -23.36
N ASP A 43 -8.09 -1.72 -24.19
CA ASP A 43 -9.26 -1.82 -25.08
C ASP A 43 -10.32 -2.80 -24.55
N VAL A 44 -9.97 -3.60 -23.53
CA VAL A 44 -10.90 -4.45 -22.79
C VAL A 44 -10.94 -4.04 -21.33
N THR A 45 -12.14 -3.86 -20.78
CA THR A 45 -12.40 -3.61 -19.36
C THR A 45 -13.51 -4.54 -18.90
N GLU A 46 -13.18 -5.47 -18.00
CA GLU A 46 -14.12 -6.45 -17.47
C GLU A 46 -14.20 -6.38 -15.93
N THR A 47 -15.32 -6.81 -15.37
CA THR A 47 -15.47 -7.00 -13.94
C THR A 47 -15.01 -8.40 -13.56
N PHE A 48 -13.87 -8.50 -12.87
CA PHE A 48 -13.32 -9.76 -12.39
C PHE A 48 -14.16 -10.35 -11.25
N ALA A 49 -14.50 -9.52 -10.26
CA ALA A 49 -15.32 -9.89 -9.11
C ALA A 49 -16.06 -8.68 -8.55
N GLU A 50 -17.30 -8.93 -8.04
CA GLU A 50 -18.16 -7.93 -7.40
C GLU A 50 -18.96 -8.48 -6.20
N ARG A 51 -18.72 -9.75 -5.83
CA ARG A 51 -19.38 -10.40 -4.69
C ARG A 51 -18.35 -10.76 -3.62
N ASN A 52 -18.81 -10.82 -2.37
CA ASN A 52 -17.97 -11.12 -1.19
C ASN A 52 -16.83 -10.09 -0.96
N LEU A 53 -16.97 -8.91 -1.52
CA LEU A 53 -16.06 -7.80 -1.34
C LEU A 53 -16.63 -6.83 -0.30
N ASN A 54 -15.79 -6.38 0.63
CA ASN A 54 -16.12 -5.40 1.65
C ASN A 54 -14.99 -4.37 1.77
N LYS A 55 -15.12 -3.26 1.05
CA LYS A 55 -14.06 -2.24 0.90
C LYS A 55 -12.70 -2.90 0.63
N PRO A 56 -12.57 -3.72 -0.43
CA PRO A 56 -11.31 -4.35 -0.76
C PRO A 56 -10.24 -3.29 -0.99
N PHE A 57 -8.99 -3.59 -0.63
CA PHE A 57 -7.89 -2.68 -0.95
C PHE A 57 -6.72 -3.45 -1.58
N GLY A 58 -5.90 -4.13 -0.80
CA GLY A 58 -4.77 -4.89 -1.31
C GLY A 58 -5.20 -6.18 -1.98
N ILE A 59 -4.59 -6.50 -3.11
CA ILE A 59 -4.73 -7.77 -3.80
C ILE A 59 -3.37 -8.36 -4.12
N ALA A 60 -3.26 -9.68 -4.17
CA ALA A 60 -2.03 -10.37 -4.51
C ALA A 60 -2.30 -11.69 -5.24
N PHE A 61 -1.48 -12.03 -6.22
CA PHE A 61 -1.51 -13.34 -6.86
C PHE A 61 -0.81 -14.38 -6.01
N TYR A 62 -1.34 -15.62 -6.05
CA TYR A 62 -0.74 -16.77 -5.35
C TYR A 62 -0.84 -18.06 -6.18
N PRO A 63 0.22 -18.90 -6.23
CA PRO A 63 1.57 -18.60 -5.73
C PRO A 63 2.19 -17.37 -6.44
N PRO A 64 3.19 -16.72 -5.82
CA PRO A 64 3.98 -15.68 -6.51
C PRO A 64 4.66 -16.26 -7.75
N GLY A 65 4.81 -15.45 -8.81
CA GLY A 65 5.45 -15.85 -10.06
C GLY A 65 4.50 -15.85 -11.25
N ASP A 66 4.86 -16.60 -12.29
CA ASP A 66 4.22 -16.48 -13.62
C ASP A 66 2.94 -17.33 -13.78
N ASP A 67 2.70 -18.28 -12.89
CA ASP A 67 1.52 -19.18 -12.94
C ASP A 67 0.69 -19.13 -11.65
N PRO A 68 0.06 -17.98 -11.31
CA PRO A 68 -0.80 -17.87 -10.16
C PRO A 68 -2.10 -18.67 -10.34
N GLN A 69 -2.55 -19.30 -9.26
CA GLN A 69 -3.77 -20.09 -9.21
C GLN A 69 -4.90 -19.40 -8.46
N PHE A 70 -4.58 -18.34 -7.73
CA PHE A 70 -5.53 -17.56 -6.94
C PHE A 70 -5.21 -16.07 -7.01
N LEU A 71 -6.27 -15.26 -6.97
CA LEU A 71 -6.19 -13.85 -6.59
C LEU A 71 -6.71 -13.70 -5.16
N TYR A 72 -5.83 -13.29 -4.25
CA TYR A 72 -6.17 -12.96 -2.87
C TYR A 72 -6.60 -11.51 -2.78
N VAL A 73 -7.57 -11.26 -1.91
CA VAL A 73 -8.14 -9.93 -1.69
C VAL A 73 -8.20 -9.66 -0.19
N ALA A 74 -7.57 -8.61 0.23
CA ALA A 74 -7.70 -8.11 1.59
C ALA A 74 -8.88 -7.13 1.66
N ASN A 75 -10.00 -7.64 2.14
CA ASN A 75 -11.16 -6.87 2.56
C ASN A 75 -10.84 -6.16 3.88
N THR A 76 -11.64 -5.15 4.23
CA THR A 76 -11.45 -4.46 5.48
C THR A 76 -11.61 -5.37 6.72
N ASP A 77 -12.32 -6.49 6.62
CA ASP A 77 -12.69 -7.43 7.68
C ASP A 77 -12.10 -8.83 7.57
N GLY A 78 -11.33 -9.10 6.54
CA GLY A 78 -10.73 -10.42 6.37
C GLY A 78 -10.04 -10.58 5.03
N VAL A 79 -9.48 -11.75 4.81
CA VAL A 79 -8.87 -12.13 3.55
C VAL A 79 -9.71 -13.21 2.88
N ILE A 80 -10.00 -12.99 1.61
CA ILE A 80 -10.61 -13.97 0.73
C ILE A 80 -9.70 -14.25 -0.45
N ARG A 81 -9.95 -15.34 -1.17
CA ARG A 81 -9.30 -15.62 -2.45
C ARG A 81 -10.30 -16.11 -3.49
N PHE A 82 -10.04 -15.79 -4.74
CA PHE A 82 -10.77 -16.31 -5.89
C PHE A 82 -9.87 -17.28 -6.67
N PRO A 83 -10.40 -18.42 -7.15
CA PRO A 83 -9.69 -19.21 -8.14
C PRO A 83 -9.40 -18.38 -9.39
N TYR A 84 -8.16 -18.41 -9.84
CA TYR A 84 -7.65 -17.59 -10.94
C TYR A 84 -6.66 -18.40 -11.77
N ARG A 85 -6.59 -18.12 -13.04
CA ARG A 85 -5.53 -18.56 -13.93
C ARG A 85 -5.07 -17.36 -14.75
N ASN A 86 -3.77 -17.26 -15.00
CA ASN A 86 -3.20 -16.13 -15.74
C ASN A 86 -3.93 -15.91 -17.07
N GLY A 87 -4.47 -14.69 -17.26
CA GLY A 87 -5.31 -14.30 -18.39
C GLY A 87 -6.83 -14.41 -18.18
N ASP A 88 -7.31 -14.83 -17.02
CA ASP A 88 -8.74 -14.81 -16.72
C ASP A 88 -9.25 -13.37 -16.54
N LEU A 89 -10.31 -13.03 -17.25
CA LEU A 89 -11.03 -11.75 -17.10
C LEU A 89 -12.14 -11.80 -16.04
N LYS A 90 -12.48 -12.98 -15.56
CA LYS A 90 -13.51 -13.24 -14.52
C LYS A 90 -13.03 -14.30 -13.57
N ALA A 91 -13.41 -14.19 -12.31
CA ALA A 91 -13.12 -15.23 -11.31
C ALA A 91 -13.71 -16.58 -11.74
N ARG A 92 -12.93 -17.65 -11.63
CA ARG A 92 -13.33 -19.02 -12.06
C ARG A 92 -14.33 -19.68 -11.14
N GLY A 93 -14.55 -19.12 -9.96
CA GLY A 93 -15.44 -19.70 -8.97
C GLY A 93 -15.73 -18.74 -7.83
N PRO A 94 -16.52 -19.16 -6.84
CA PRO A 94 -16.86 -18.33 -5.70
C PRO A 94 -15.64 -18.00 -4.85
N ALA A 95 -15.73 -16.89 -4.12
CA ALA A 95 -14.73 -16.51 -3.13
C ALA A 95 -14.61 -17.57 -2.03
N GLN A 96 -13.39 -17.85 -1.63
CA GLN A 96 -13.05 -18.69 -0.49
C GLN A 96 -12.57 -17.80 0.67
N GLN A 97 -13.25 -17.89 1.82
CA GLN A 97 -12.86 -17.16 3.02
C GLN A 97 -11.62 -17.81 3.64
N LEU A 98 -10.67 -16.97 4.06
CA LEU A 98 -9.46 -17.42 4.75
C LEU A 98 -9.41 -16.84 6.17
N ALA A 99 -8.31 -16.21 6.57
CA ALA A 99 -8.20 -15.59 7.88
C ALA A 99 -9.39 -14.67 8.15
N ALA A 100 -10.25 -15.10 9.05
CA ALA A 100 -11.58 -14.53 9.17
C ALA A 100 -11.60 -13.15 9.84
N HIS A 101 -10.70 -12.84 10.76
CA HIS A 101 -10.85 -11.67 11.62
C HIS A 101 -9.57 -10.84 11.70
N LEU A 102 -9.44 -9.88 10.80
CA LEU A 102 -8.33 -8.94 10.79
C LEU A 102 -8.52 -7.75 11.74
N SER A 103 -9.68 -7.63 12.41
CA SER A 103 -9.90 -6.62 13.44
C SER A 103 -10.91 -7.07 14.48
N PRO A 104 -10.77 -6.60 15.75
CA PRO A 104 -11.68 -6.98 16.82
C PRO A 104 -13.14 -6.69 16.49
N GLY A 105 -14.01 -7.66 16.75
CA GLY A 105 -15.46 -7.50 16.65
C GLY A 105 -16.05 -7.49 15.25
N GLY A 106 -15.29 -7.69 14.20
CA GLY A 106 -15.78 -7.73 12.81
C GLY A 106 -16.50 -6.48 12.32
N LEU A 107 -16.51 -5.42 13.13
CA LEU A 107 -17.18 -4.16 12.83
C LEU A 107 -16.24 -3.20 12.14
N LEU A 108 -16.46 -3.00 10.86
CA LEU A 108 -15.53 -2.27 10.01
C LEU A 108 -16.09 -1.00 9.41
N ARG A 109 -17.35 -0.75 9.62
CA ARG A 109 -17.95 0.52 9.26
C ARG A 109 -17.64 1.53 10.35
N GLY A 110 -16.77 2.49 10.04
CA GLY A 110 -16.43 3.58 10.96
C GLY A 110 -15.35 3.26 12.00
N GLY A 111 -14.64 2.14 11.86
CA GLY A 111 -13.59 1.73 12.79
C GLY A 111 -12.20 2.27 12.47
N GLY A 112 -12.03 3.53 12.04
CA GLY A 112 -10.72 4.11 11.72
C GLY A 112 -10.17 3.67 10.37
N HIS A 113 -8.86 3.34 10.29
CA HIS A 113 -8.24 2.95 9.04
C HIS A 113 -8.80 1.61 8.55
N TRP A 114 -9.33 1.61 7.33
CA TRP A 114 -10.06 0.50 6.74
C TRP A 114 -9.25 -0.27 5.69
N THR A 115 -8.17 0.30 5.19
CA THR A 115 -7.29 -0.35 4.20
C THR A 115 -6.56 -1.54 4.79
N ARG A 116 -6.44 -2.60 4.02
CA ARG A 116 -5.62 -3.79 4.32
C ARG A 116 -4.78 -4.08 3.10
N CYS A 117 -3.46 -4.00 3.22
CA CYS A 117 -2.58 -4.42 2.14
C CYS A 117 -2.12 -5.85 2.39
N ILE A 118 -1.92 -6.61 1.31
CA ILE A 118 -1.54 -8.02 1.35
C ILE A 118 -0.40 -8.28 0.38
N VAL A 119 0.60 -9.05 0.85
CA VAL A 119 1.68 -9.57 0.00
C VAL A 119 2.09 -10.96 0.46
N PHE A 120 2.73 -11.71 -0.42
CA PHE A 120 3.37 -12.99 -0.09
C PHE A 120 4.88 -12.84 -0.02
N SER A 121 5.53 -13.67 0.84
CA SER A 121 6.97 -13.85 0.77
C SER A 121 7.38 -14.33 -0.63
N PRO A 122 8.59 -14.00 -1.10
CA PRO A 122 9.05 -14.41 -2.44
C PRO A 122 8.99 -15.92 -2.68
N ASP A 123 9.17 -16.74 -1.64
CA ASP A 123 9.05 -18.19 -1.68
C ASP A 123 7.62 -18.73 -1.55
N GLY A 124 6.63 -17.83 -1.43
CA GLY A 124 5.21 -18.17 -1.29
C GLY A 124 4.80 -18.82 0.02
N LYS A 125 5.71 -18.97 1.01
CA LYS A 125 5.40 -19.72 2.24
C LYS A 125 4.65 -18.91 3.29
N LYS A 126 4.72 -17.58 3.22
CA LYS A 126 4.06 -16.68 4.18
C LYS A 126 3.27 -15.59 3.46
N MET A 127 2.18 -15.21 4.11
CA MET A 127 1.31 -14.11 3.73
C MET A 127 1.41 -13.01 4.79
N TYR A 128 1.56 -11.76 4.37
CA TYR A 128 1.63 -10.60 5.24
C TYR A 128 0.45 -9.68 4.99
N VAL A 129 -0.19 -9.21 6.07
CA VAL A 129 -1.33 -8.30 6.00
C VAL A 129 -1.13 -7.14 6.95
N SER A 130 -1.20 -5.91 6.43
CA SER A 130 -1.13 -4.69 7.23
C SER A 130 -2.51 -4.26 7.72
N ILE A 131 -2.59 -3.79 8.95
CA ILE A 131 -3.82 -3.30 9.58
C ILE A 131 -3.52 -1.98 10.30
N GLY A 132 -4.13 -0.90 9.83
CA GLY A 132 -4.00 0.42 10.46
C GLY A 132 -4.76 0.53 11.78
N SER A 133 -4.47 1.56 12.58
CA SER A 133 -5.12 1.86 13.84
C SER A 133 -6.62 2.12 13.69
N ARG A 134 -7.36 2.00 14.77
CA ARG A 134 -8.75 2.42 14.84
C ARG A 134 -8.89 3.93 15.06
N SER A 135 -8.00 4.48 15.87
CA SER A 135 -8.01 5.89 16.26
C SER A 135 -6.81 6.65 15.71
N ASN A 136 -6.80 7.96 15.94
CA ASN A 136 -5.63 8.80 15.65
C ASN A 136 -4.45 8.41 16.57
N VAL A 137 -4.69 8.40 17.88
CA VAL A 137 -3.68 8.08 18.89
C VAL A 137 -4.35 7.60 20.18
N SER A 138 -4.62 6.31 20.30
CA SER A 138 -5.20 5.71 21.48
C SER A 138 -4.50 4.41 21.84
N ASP A 139 -4.45 4.09 23.12
CA ASP A 139 -3.92 2.82 23.65
C ASP A 139 -5.00 1.99 24.34
N ASN A 140 -6.27 2.22 24.02
CA ASN A 140 -7.38 1.45 24.57
C ASN A 140 -7.52 0.07 23.93
N ALA A 141 -8.30 -0.81 24.55
CA ALA A 141 -8.52 -2.18 24.09
C ALA A 141 -9.07 -2.29 22.65
N ALA A 142 -9.67 -1.22 22.09
CA ALA A 142 -10.16 -1.23 20.73
C ALA A 142 -9.02 -1.19 19.68
N GLU A 143 -7.80 -0.94 20.09
CA GLU A 143 -6.60 -1.00 19.27
C GLU A 143 -5.93 -2.39 19.29
N GLU A 144 -6.45 -3.31 20.08
CA GLU A 144 -5.97 -4.69 20.08
C GLU A 144 -6.02 -5.27 18.66
N ASN A 145 -4.94 -5.90 18.22
CA ASN A 145 -4.77 -6.44 16.87
C ASN A 145 -4.86 -5.40 15.73
N ARG A 146 -4.59 -4.13 16.02
CA ARG A 146 -4.48 -3.04 15.04
C ARG A 146 -3.10 -2.37 15.10
N ALA A 147 -2.82 -1.44 14.17
CA ALA A 147 -1.55 -0.74 14.06
C ALA A 147 -0.35 -1.70 13.96
N ARG A 148 -0.47 -2.71 13.09
CA ARG A 148 0.55 -3.78 12.94
C ARG A 148 0.51 -4.46 11.58
N ILE A 149 1.53 -5.22 11.32
CA ILE A 149 1.60 -6.16 10.21
C ILE A 149 1.56 -7.57 10.80
N PHE A 150 0.65 -8.39 10.29
CA PHE A 150 0.56 -9.81 10.65
C PHE A 150 1.20 -10.68 9.59
N GLU A 151 1.78 -11.80 10.03
CA GLU A 151 2.22 -12.93 9.23
C GLU A 151 1.23 -14.09 9.41
N PHE A 152 0.94 -14.78 8.31
CA PHE A 152 0.09 -15.98 8.25
C PHE A 152 0.73 -17.03 7.35
N ASN A 153 0.26 -18.26 7.44
CA ASN A 153 0.39 -19.19 6.33
C ASN A 153 -0.53 -18.75 5.16
N PRO A 154 -0.26 -19.18 3.91
CA PRO A 154 -1.09 -18.80 2.76
C PRO A 154 -2.56 -19.22 2.87
N ASP A 155 -2.89 -20.23 3.66
CA ASP A 155 -4.27 -20.65 3.93
C ASP A 155 -4.97 -19.79 5.00
N GLY A 156 -4.28 -18.79 5.57
CA GLY A 156 -4.77 -17.90 6.62
C GLY A 156 -4.57 -18.41 8.04
N SER A 157 -3.97 -19.58 8.22
CA SER A 157 -3.63 -20.12 9.54
C SER A 157 -2.38 -19.47 10.15
N GLU A 158 -2.08 -19.79 11.42
CA GLU A 158 -0.90 -19.37 12.17
C GLU A 158 -0.64 -17.86 12.21
N GLN A 159 -1.69 -17.08 12.56
CA GLN A 159 -1.55 -15.64 12.74
C GLN A 159 -0.49 -15.28 13.79
N LYS A 160 0.48 -14.48 13.37
CA LYS A 160 1.54 -13.92 14.24
C LYS A 160 1.69 -12.43 13.99
N VAL A 161 2.01 -11.67 15.03
CA VAL A 161 2.42 -10.26 14.89
C VAL A 161 3.83 -10.25 14.31
N TYR A 162 3.98 -9.72 13.09
CA TYR A 162 5.27 -9.57 12.44
C TYR A 162 5.98 -8.29 12.84
N ALA A 163 5.23 -7.17 12.88
CA ALA A 163 5.70 -5.87 13.37
C ALA A 163 4.53 -5.06 13.94
N TRP A 164 4.79 -4.11 14.82
CA TRP A 164 3.74 -3.39 15.55
C TRP A 164 4.12 -1.94 15.88
N GLY A 165 3.15 -1.20 16.42
CA GLY A 165 3.34 0.23 16.64
C GLY A 165 3.41 1.03 15.34
N ILE A 166 2.77 0.53 14.28
CA ILE A 166 2.73 1.11 12.94
C ILE A 166 1.34 1.68 12.73
N ARG A 167 1.19 3.01 12.86
CA ARG A 167 -0.15 3.62 12.88
C ARG A 167 -1.00 3.19 11.68
N ASN A 168 -0.52 3.33 10.46
CA ASN A 168 -1.28 2.95 9.26
C ASN A 168 -0.35 2.65 8.08
N ALA A 169 0.18 1.44 8.03
CA ALA A 169 0.89 0.95 6.85
C ALA A 169 -0.11 0.65 5.74
N VAL A 170 -0.19 1.50 4.72
CA VAL A 170 -1.14 1.35 3.61
C VAL A 170 -0.53 0.59 2.45
N GLY A 171 0.76 0.77 2.16
CA GLY A 171 1.51 0.01 1.18
C GLY A 171 2.52 -0.92 1.85
N ILE A 172 2.57 -2.18 1.42
CA ILE A 172 3.64 -3.12 1.75
C ILE A 172 4.09 -3.86 0.50
N ALA A 173 5.40 -4.07 0.36
CA ALA A 173 5.99 -4.82 -0.75
C ALA A 173 7.32 -5.46 -0.35
N PHE A 174 7.62 -6.63 -0.91
CA PHE A 174 8.95 -7.21 -0.79
C PHE A 174 9.91 -6.57 -1.80
N ARG A 175 11.12 -6.29 -1.33
CA ARG A 175 12.19 -5.86 -2.21
C ARG A 175 12.62 -7.01 -3.13
N PRO A 176 12.63 -6.80 -4.45
CA PRO A 176 12.98 -7.84 -5.41
C PRO A 176 14.36 -8.46 -5.13
N GLY A 177 14.43 -9.79 -5.21
CA GLY A 177 15.66 -10.55 -4.96
C GLY A 177 16.08 -10.66 -3.50
N THR A 178 15.23 -10.21 -2.56
CA THR A 178 15.49 -10.27 -1.12
C THR A 178 14.25 -10.74 -0.36
N ASN A 179 14.39 -10.97 0.96
CA ASN A 179 13.28 -11.19 1.88
C ASN A 179 12.96 -9.94 2.72
N GLU A 180 13.38 -8.76 2.28
CA GLU A 180 13.10 -7.51 2.98
C GLU A 180 11.70 -7.01 2.64
N LEU A 181 10.81 -6.99 3.62
CA LEU A 181 9.51 -6.35 3.53
C LEU A 181 9.68 -4.85 3.77
N TRP A 182 9.06 -4.02 2.94
CA TRP A 182 9.02 -2.57 3.05
C TRP A 182 7.60 -2.09 3.24
N MET A 183 7.41 -0.95 3.90
CA MET A 183 6.11 -0.33 4.12
C MET A 183 6.14 1.17 3.86
N SER A 184 4.99 1.71 3.54
CA SER A 184 4.66 3.12 3.47
C SER A 184 3.57 3.42 4.51
N THR A 185 3.79 4.39 5.37
CA THR A 185 2.99 4.58 6.60
C THR A 185 2.56 6.02 6.77
N ASN A 186 1.28 6.18 7.16
CA ASN A 186 0.74 7.47 7.60
C ASN A 186 0.79 7.57 9.12
N GLU A 187 1.41 8.62 9.62
CA GLU A 187 1.50 8.91 11.04
C GLU A 187 0.30 9.70 11.58
N ARG A 188 0.30 9.94 12.88
CA ARG A 188 -0.80 10.56 13.59
C ARG A 188 -0.92 12.07 13.32
N ASP A 189 -2.14 12.56 13.44
CA ASP A 189 -2.45 13.98 13.36
C ASP A 189 -2.37 14.67 14.73
N GLU A 190 -2.44 16.03 14.74
CA GLU A 190 -2.63 16.84 15.93
C GLU A 190 -1.42 16.96 16.90
N ILE A 191 -0.19 16.85 16.39
CA ILE A 191 1.02 17.32 17.10
C ILE A 191 1.50 18.67 16.51
N GLY A 192 1.18 18.95 15.26
CA GLY A 192 1.56 20.15 14.54
C GLY A 192 1.52 19.93 13.03
N GLU A 193 1.87 20.96 12.28
CA GLU A 193 1.89 20.87 10.82
C GLU A 193 3.06 20.03 10.29
N ASP A 194 4.18 20.02 11.01
CA ASP A 194 5.42 19.37 10.58
C ASP A 194 5.76 18.09 11.36
N LEU A 195 4.85 17.64 12.27
CA LEU A 195 5.06 16.47 13.12
C LEU A 195 3.79 15.62 13.27
N PRO A 196 3.98 14.29 13.43
CA PRO A 196 5.18 13.55 13.07
C PRO A 196 5.25 13.35 11.56
N PRO A 197 6.43 13.13 10.98
CA PRO A 197 6.55 12.80 9.57
C PRO A 197 5.90 11.46 9.28
N ASP A 198 5.29 11.33 8.10
CA ASP A 198 5.02 10.05 7.50
C ASP A 198 6.35 9.35 7.15
N TYR A 199 6.35 8.07 6.79
CA TYR A 199 7.60 7.40 6.48
C TYR A 199 7.46 6.21 5.54
N ILE A 200 8.59 5.88 4.88
CA ILE A 200 8.79 4.64 4.13
C ILE A 200 9.95 3.91 4.80
N SER A 201 9.76 2.63 5.12
CA SER A 201 10.78 1.90 5.90
C SER A 201 10.75 0.41 5.62
N SER A 202 11.91 -0.21 5.79
CA SER A 202 12.02 -1.67 5.91
C SER A 202 11.28 -2.15 7.17
N VAL A 203 10.68 -3.33 7.12
CA VAL A 203 9.93 -3.91 8.24
C VAL A 203 10.76 -5.01 8.89
N ARG A 204 11.12 -4.81 10.16
CA ARG A 204 11.91 -5.78 10.92
C ARG A 204 10.99 -6.76 11.66
N PRO A 205 11.25 -8.08 11.62
CA PRO A 205 10.51 -9.06 12.42
C PRO A 205 10.57 -8.70 13.91
N GLY A 206 9.40 -8.68 14.59
CA GLY A 206 9.28 -8.26 15.98
C GLY A 206 9.42 -6.75 16.22
N GLY A 207 9.66 -5.96 15.17
CA GLY A 207 9.97 -4.55 15.27
C GLY A 207 8.83 -3.69 15.82
N PHE A 208 9.19 -2.72 16.67
CA PHE A 208 8.29 -1.71 17.22
C PHE A 208 8.60 -0.34 16.61
N TYR A 209 7.58 0.31 16.02
CA TYR A 209 7.72 1.59 15.31
C TYR A 209 7.18 2.80 16.08
N GLY A 210 6.71 2.60 17.32
CA GLY A 210 6.43 3.66 18.28
C GLY A 210 4.96 3.91 18.57
N TRP A 211 4.07 3.94 17.58
CA TRP A 211 2.66 4.25 17.80
C TRP A 211 2.00 3.31 18.83
N PRO A 212 1.17 3.81 19.78
CA PRO A 212 0.75 5.19 19.94
C PRO A 212 1.62 6.02 20.89
N TRP A 213 2.65 5.46 21.49
CA TRP A 213 3.38 6.07 22.61
C TRP A 213 4.61 6.88 22.18
N TYR A 214 5.18 6.56 21.04
CA TYR A 214 6.39 7.17 20.49
C TYR A 214 6.26 7.42 18.99
N TYR A 215 7.14 8.26 18.44
CA TYR A 215 7.34 8.50 17.02
C TYR A 215 8.82 8.79 16.73
N ILE A 216 9.31 8.41 15.57
CA ILE A 216 10.70 8.63 15.10
C ILE A 216 11.72 8.32 16.21
N GLY A 217 11.86 7.06 16.59
CA GLY A 217 12.69 6.67 17.71
C GLY A 217 12.03 7.02 19.05
N ASN A 218 12.80 7.53 19.98
CA ASN A 218 12.36 7.74 21.37
C ASN A 218 11.62 9.06 21.64
N HIS A 219 11.07 9.73 20.60
CA HIS A 219 10.23 10.90 20.82
C HIS A 219 8.88 10.49 21.41
N HIS A 220 8.65 10.87 22.64
CA HIS A 220 7.43 10.54 23.36
C HIS A 220 6.23 11.28 22.80
N ASP A 221 5.12 10.58 22.55
CA ASP A 221 3.86 11.22 22.17
C ASP A 221 3.32 12.04 23.34
N PRO A 222 2.99 13.33 23.15
CA PRO A 222 2.56 14.21 24.23
C PRO A 222 1.26 13.78 24.92
N ARG A 223 0.40 12.99 24.25
CA ARG A 223 -0.84 12.45 24.85
C ARG A 223 -0.59 11.23 25.75
N HIS A 224 0.53 10.56 25.55
CA HIS A 224 0.90 9.35 26.30
C HIS A 224 2.15 9.55 27.14
N LYS A 225 2.44 10.80 27.51
CA LYS A 225 3.62 11.17 28.25
C LYS A 225 3.82 10.29 29.49
N ALA A 226 5.03 9.78 29.65
CA ALA A 226 5.46 8.87 30.72
C ALA A 226 4.86 7.44 30.68
N LYS A 227 4.10 7.06 29.65
CA LYS A 227 3.67 5.68 29.45
C LYS A 227 4.76 4.86 28.75
N HIS A 228 4.92 3.61 29.16
CA HIS A 228 5.80 2.63 28.53
C HIS A 228 7.26 3.07 28.33
N PRO A 229 7.94 3.63 29.38
CA PRO A 229 9.33 4.06 29.27
C PRO A 229 10.27 2.91 28.87
N GLU A 230 9.92 1.66 29.16
CA GLU A 230 10.67 0.46 28.80
C GLU A 230 10.69 0.17 27.29
N LEU A 231 9.89 0.89 26.50
CA LEU A 231 9.85 0.79 25.04
C LEU A 231 10.68 1.85 24.33
N ALA A 232 11.12 2.89 25.00
CA ALA A 232 11.81 4.04 24.39
C ALA A 232 13.00 3.63 23.50
N ASP A 233 13.86 2.74 24.02
CA ASP A 233 15.06 2.27 23.29
C ASP A 233 14.76 1.17 22.26
N LYS A 234 13.51 0.72 22.17
CA LYS A 234 13.09 -0.31 21.22
C LYS A 234 12.45 0.25 19.95
N VAL A 235 12.15 1.55 19.95
CA VAL A 235 11.49 2.19 18.81
C VAL A 235 12.45 2.28 17.63
N ILE A 236 12.03 1.68 16.53
CA ILE A 236 12.80 1.74 15.28
C ILE A 236 12.65 3.12 14.66
N VAL A 237 13.76 3.75 14.31
CA VAL A 237 13.79 4.94 13.47
C VAL A 237 13.56 4.49 12.02
N PRO A 238 12.56 5.03 11.32
CA PRO A 238 12.30 4.68 9.93
C PRO A 238 13.46 5.05 8.99
N ASP A 239 13.60 4.30 7.89
CA ASP A 239 14.69 4.48 6.92
C ASP A 239 14.57 5.80 6.14
N VAL A 240 13.34 6.21 5.77
CA VAL A 240 13.07 7.43 4.98
C VAL A 240 11.92 8.19 5.60
N LEU A 241 12.20 9.35 6.13
CA LEU A 241 11.18 10.27 6.66
C LEU A 241 10.57 11.05 5.51
N VAL A 242 9.25 11.16 5.55
CA VAL A 242 8.44 11.86 4.55
C VAL A 242 7.81 13.08 5.21
N GLU A 243 7.65 14.15 4.47
CA GLU A 243 6.97 15.36 4.94
C GLU A 243 5.64 15.00 5.63
N ALA A 244 5.45 15.54 6.85
CA ALA A 244 4.28 15.22 7.69
C ALA A 244 2.96 15.44 6.94
N HIS A 245 1.99 14.56 7.17
CA HIS A 245 0.66 14.61 6.56
C HIS A 245 0.61 14.42 5.03
N SER A 246 1.68 13.91 4.42
CA SER A 246 1.70 13.58 2.98
C SER A 246 0.71 12.48 2.61
N ALA A 247 0.25 11.71 3.59
CA ALA A 247 -0.62 10.56 3.41
C ALA A 247 -0.02 9.56 2.42
N SER A 248 1.16 9.02 2.75
CA SER A 248 1.85 8.02 1.96
C SER A 248 1.03 6.73 1.90
N LEU A 249 0.59 6.31 0.71
CA LEU A 249 -0.31 5.17 0.52
C LEU A 249 0.43 3.97 -0.07
N ASN A 250 0.05 3.52 -1.27
CA ASN A 250 0.67 2.35 -1.88
C ASN A 250 2.10 2.63 -2.37
N LEU A 251 2.92 1.60 -2.35
CA LEU A 251 4.27 1.60 -2.91
C LEU A 251 4.50 0.36 -3.78
N CYS A 252 5.42 0.48 -4.73
CA CYS A 252 5.98 -0.65 -5.46
C CYS A 252 7.48 -0.46 -5.69
N PHE A 253 8.21 -1.56 -5.84
CA PHE A 253 9.57 -1.52 -6.35
C PHE A 253 9.56 -1.49 -7.87
N TYR A 254 10.42 -0.68 -8.47
CA TYR A 254 10.55 -0.64 -9.92
C TYR A 254 11.34 -1.85 -10.43
N THR A 255 10.66 -2.73 -11.13
CA THR A 255 11.23 -3.95 -11.71
C THR A 255 11.34 -3.90 -13.24
N GLY A 256 10.82 -2.83 -13.85
CA GLY A 256 10.84 -2.64 -15.30
C GLY A 256 12.21 -2.29 -15.85
N ASP A 257 12.31 -2.32 -17.18
CA ASP A 257 13.51 -1.97 -17.93
C ASP A 257 13.28 -0.75 -18.87
N GLN A 258 12.11 -0.09 -18.77
CA GLN A 258 11.77 1.06 -19.61
C GLN A 258 12.45 2.35 -19.13
N PHE A 259 12.50 2.58 -17.82
CA PHE A 259 13.17 3.74 -17.24
C PHE A 259 14.69 3.51 -17.19
N PRO A 260 15.48 4.59 -17.08
CA PRO A 260 16.93 4.48 -16.93
C PRO A 260 17.34 3.47 -15.85
N ALA A 261 18.46 2.78 -16.06
CA ALA A 261 18.90 1.66 -15.19
C ALA A 261 19.04 2.04 -13.71
N GLU A 262 19.29 3.31 -13.41
CA GLU A 262 19.37 3.83 -12.03
C GLU A 262 18.07 3.72 -11.23
N TYR A 263 16.92 3.63 -11.91
CA TYR A 263 15.61 3.48 -11.28
C TYR A 263 15.31 2.04 -10.84
N LYS A 264 15.99 1.06 -11.44
CA LYS A 264 15.71 -0.36 -11.17
C LYS A 264 15.98 -0.72 -9.71
N GLY A 265 14.97 -1.26 -9.03
CA GLY A 265 15.03 -1.61 -7.61
C GLY A 265 14.78 -0.45 -6.64
N ASP A 266 14.44 0.75 -7.12
CA ASP A 266 13.97 1.84 -6.30
C ASP A 266 12.49 1.71 -6.00
N ILE A 267 12.01 2.38 -4.93
CA ILE A 267 10.60 2.43 -4.60
C ILE A 267 9.94 3.62 -5.30
N PHE A 268 8.75 3.40 -5.86
CA PHE A 268 7.79 4.45 -6.16
C PHE A 268 6.65 4.39 -5.14
N ALA A 269 6.25 5.55 -4.60
CA ALA A 269 5.18 5.64 -3.62
C ALA A 269 4.22 6.78 -3.95
N ALA A 270 2.91 6.51 -3.78
CA ALA A 270 1.86 7.48 -3.99
C ALA A 270 1.56 8.25 -2.71
N PHE A 271 1.62 9.57 -2.76
CA PHE A 271 1.25 10.47 -1.67
C PHE A 271 -0.11 11.11 -1.97
N HIS A 272 -1.11 10.73 -1.20
CA HIS A 272 -2.51 11.13 -1.41
C HIS A 272 -2.77 12.61 -1.08
N GLY A 273 -1.96 13.17 -0.18
CA GLY A 273 -1.97 14.58 0.16
C GLY A 273 -2.72 14.94 1.43
N SER A 274 -2.28 16.03 2.03
CA SER A 274 -2.74 16.53 3.33
C SER A 274 -4.16 17.10 3.27
N TRP A 275 -4.89 16.93 4.35
CA TRP A 275 -6.18 17.60 4.55
C TRP A 275 -6.10 18.67 5.67
N ASN A 276 -5.09 18.61 6.52
CA ASN A 276 -4.94 19.34 7.79
C ASN A 276 -3.66 20.19 7.86
N ARG A 277 -3.15 20.65 6.72
CA ARG A 277 -2.03 21.60 6.63
C ARG A 277 -2.46 22.89 5.91
N MET A 278 -1.95 24.04 6.36
CA MET A 278 -2.14 25.32 5.67
C MET A 278 -1.47 25.30 4.29
N LYS A 279 -0.21 24.90 4.23
CA LYS A 279 0.47 24.61 2.98
C LYS A 279 0.29 23.13 2.63
N ARG A 280 -0.45 22.86 1.56
CA ARG A 280 -0.69 21.49 1.08
C ARG A 280 0.61 20.75 0.82
N THR A 281 0.68 19.49 1.26
CA THR A 281 1.80 18.59 1.00
C THR A 281 1.30 17.24 0.49
N GLY A 282 2.19 16.42 -0.06
CA GLY A 282 1.81 15.20 -0.78
C GLY A 282 1.26 15.54 -2.16
N TYR A 283 0.17 14.89 -2.59
CA TYR A 283 -0.42 15.04 -3.93
C TYR A 283 0.60 14.80 -5.04
N LYS A 284 1.37 13.75 -4.93
CA LYS A 284 2.48 13.44 -5.83
C LYS A 284 2.82 11.95 -5.80
N VAL A 285 3.59 11.49 -6.76
CA VAL A 285 4.30 10.22 -6.69
C VAL A 285 5.77 10.54 -6.50
N VAL A 286 6.40 9.84 -5.60
CA VAL A 286 7.82 10.01 -5.28
C VAL A 286 8.62 8.77 -5.61
N ARG A 287 9.92 8.97 -5.80
CA ARG A 287 10.95 7.93 -5.90
C ARG A 287 11.76 7.90 -4.60
N VAL A 288 12.00 6.72 -4.05
CA VAL A 288 12.98 6.49 -2.99
C VAL A 288 14.18 5.78 -3.61
N PRO A 289 15.30 6.47 -3.81
CA PRO A 289 16.47 5.87 -4.42
C PRO A 289 17.22 4.94 -3.47
N PHE A 290 17.74 3.84 -4.04
CA PHE A 290 18.60 2.89 -3.35
C PHE A 290 20.04 2.99 -3.85
N ASP A 291 20.98 2.94 -2.92
CA ASP A 291 22.38 2.77 -3.27
C ASP A 291 22.60 1.37 -3.83
N LYS A 292 23.03 1.28 -5.08
CA LYS A 292 23.16 0.01 -5.82
C LYS A 292 24.31 -0.85 -5.31
N SER A 293 25.29 -0.25 -4.64
CA SER A 293 26.46 -0.95 -4.07
C SER A 293 26.16 -1.57 -2.71
N THR A 294 25.40 -0.86 -1.87
CA THR A 294 25.08 -1.31 -0.51
C THR A 294 23.70 -1.95 -0.41
N GLY A 295 22.84 -1.69 -1.37
CA GLY A 295 21.45 -2.11 -1.35
C GLY A 295 20.57 -1.39 -0.33
N LYS A 296 21.02 -0.29 0.26
CA LYS A 296 20.27 0.48 1.26
C LYS A 296 19.55 1.66 0.61
N ALA A 297 18.40 2.04 1.15
CA ALA A 297 17.77 3.32 0.81
C ALA A 297 18.70 4.47 1.19
N ARG A 298 18.70 5.55 0.40
CA ARG A 298 19.57 6.71 0.66
C ARG A 298 19.11 7.60 1.80
N GLY A 299 17.94 7.31 2.40
CA GLY A 299 17.37 8.08 3.48
C GLY A 299 16.59 9.33 3.05
N GLU A 300 16.42 9.52 1.74
CA GLU A 300 15.72 10.63 1.11
C GLU A 300 14.76 10.15 0.02
N TYR A 301 13.89 11.03 -0.45
CA TYR A 301 13.01 10.77 -1.58
C TYR A 301 13.04 11.94 -2.57
N GLU A 302 12.70 11.66 -3.82
CA GLU A 302 12.65 12.62 -4.92
C GLU A 302 11.22 12.74 -5.45
N ASP A 303 10.78 13.94 -5.82
CA ASP A 303 9.51 14.14 -6.52
C ASP A 303 9.62 13.54 -7.92
N PHE A 304 8.68 12.65 -8.27
CA PHE A 304 8.68 11.96 -9.56
C PHE A 304 7.53 12.42 -10.46
N VAL A 305 6.29 12.38 -9.98
CA VAL A 305 5.13 12.94 -10.67
C VAL A 305 4.45 13.94 -9.76
N THR A 306 4.35 15.18 -10.23
CA THR A 306 3.76 16.32 -9.51
C THR A 306 2.66 16.98 -10.34
N GLY A 307 2.08 18.08 -9.83
CA GLY A 307 1.11 18.88 -10.55
C GLY A 307 -0.35 18.52 -10.27
N PHE A 308 -0.63 17.66 -9.30
CA PHE A 308 -2.01 17.32 -8.88
C PHE A 308 -2.69 18.40 -8.03
N VAL A 309 -1.97 19.47 -7.74
CA VAL A 309 -2.48 20.70 -7.11
C VAL A 309 -2.15 21.86 -8.02
N THR A 310 -3.13 22.72 -8.32
CA THR A 310 -2.89 23.92 -9.14
C THR A 310 -2.07 24.97 -8.36
N PRO A 311 -1.48 25.98 -9.04
CA PRO A 311 -0.79 27.08 -8.35
C PRO A 311 -1.67 27.81 -7.33
N GLU A 312 -3.01 27.86 -7.56
CA GLU A 312 -3.99 28.47 -6.67
C GLU A 312 -4.38 27.55 -5.49
N GLY A 313 -3.73 26.39 -5.35
CA GLY A 313 -3.96 25.43 -4.26
C GLY A 313 -5.18 24.52 -4.44
N LYS A 314 -5.80 24.47 -5.64
CA LYS A 314 -6.91 23.56 -5.93
C LYS A 314 -6.39 22.16 -6.20
N VAL A 315 -6.81 21.20 -5.39
CA VAL A 315 -6.56 19.78 -5.63
C VAL A 315 -7.49 19.27 -6.72
N TRP A 316 -6.94 18.68 -7.78
CA TRP A 316 -7.73 18.08 -8.84
C TRP A 316 -7.57 16.57 -8.96
N SER A 317 -6.53 16.01 -8.35
CA SER A 317 -6.29 14.57 -8.33
C SER A 317 -5.53 14.16 -7.07
N ARG A 318 -5.67 12.89 -6.65
CA ARG A 318 -5.07 12.35 -5.44
C ARG A 318 -4.51 10.95 -5.71
N PRO A 319 -3.20 10.78 -5.90
CA PRO A 319 -2.57 9.49 -6.14
C PRO A 319 -2.80 8.49 -5.01
N VAL A 320 -3.06 7.23 -5.35
CA VAL A 320 -3.33 6.15 -4.38
C VAL A 320 -2.49 4.91 -4.63
N GLY A 321 -2.65 4.27 -5.78
CA GLY A 321 -1.98 3.05 -6.17
C GLY A 321 -0.88 3.31 -7.19
N VAL A 322 0.19 2.56 -7.07
CA VAL A 322 1.28 2.52 -8.06
C VAL A 322 1.63 1.09 -8.38
N THR A 323 1.88 0.79 -9.66
CA THR A 323 2.36 -0.53 -10.12
C THR A 323 3.18 -0.39 -11.39
N VAL A 324 4.09 -1.32 -11.59
CA VAL A 324 4.87 -1.41 -12.84
C VAL A 324 4.11 -2.30 -13.82
N ALA A 325 3.79 -1.76 -14.99
CA ALA A 325 3.19 -2.53 -16.07
C ALA A 325 4.23 -3.45 -16.74
N LYS A 326 3.75 -4.44 -17.48
CA LYS A 326 4.62 -5.43 -18.14
C LYS A 326 5.63 -4.81 -19.10
N ASP A 327 5.31 -3.70 -19.73
CA ASP A 327 6.20 -2.96 -20.61
C ASP A 327 7.21 -2.06 -19.88
N GLY A 328 7.19 -2.07 -18.53
CA GLY A 328 8.07 -1.26 -17.69
C GLY A 328 7.57 0.16 -17.43
N SER A 329 6.42 0.58 -17.95
CA SER A 329 5.81 1.85 -17.59
C SER A 329 5.26 1.82 -16.14
N LEU A 330 5.15 2.97 -15.49
CA LEU A 330 4.51 3.10 -14.19
C LEU A 330 3.05 3.50 -14.34
N LEU A 331 2.14 2.75 -13.75
CA LEU A 331 0.73 3.09 -13.67
C LEU A 331 0.40 3.66 -12.28
N ILE A 332 -0.44 4.70 -12.27
CA ILE A 332 -0.83 5.44 -11.06
C ILE A 332 -2.35 5.55 -11.04
N SER A 333 -3.01 5.00 -10.04
CA SER A 333 -4.44 5.27 -9.81
C SER A 333 -4.63 6.53 -8.97
N GLU A 334 -5.73 7.24 -9.20
CA GLU A 334 -6.14 8.38 -8.38
C GLU A 334 -7.65 8.36 -8.17
N ASP A 335 -8.08 8.68 -6.97
CA ASP A 335 -9.47 8.55 -6.54
C ASP A 335 -10.29 9.86 -6.63
N GLY A 336 -9.66 10.98 -7.02
CA GLY A 336 -10.32 12.27 -7.17
C GLY A 336 -11.22 12.34 -8.40
N ASN A 337 -10.75 11.81 -9.53
CA ASN A 337 -11.49 11.82 -10.80
C ASN A 337 -11.72 10.40 -11.37
N GLY A 338 -11.29 9.36 -10.66
CA GLY A 338 -11.43 7.99 -11.11
C GLY A 338 -10.59 7.66 -12.35
N THR A 339 -9.32 8.09 -12.34
CA THR A 339 -8.42 7.99 -13.49
C THR A 339 -7.22 7.11 -13.15
N ILE A 340 -6.69 6.45 -14.16
CA ILE A 340 -5.39 5.78 -14.12
C ILE A 340 -4.46 6.49 -15.11
N TRP A 341 -3.31 6.90 -14.61
CA TRP A 341 -2.25 7.54 -15.38
C TRP A 341 -1.18 6.53 -15.73
N ARG A 342 -0.53 6.72 -16.89
CA ARG A 342 0.64 5.97 -17.31
C ARG A 342 1.80 6.92 -17.50
N VAL A 343 2.92 6.59 -16.87
CA VAL A 343 4.20 7.27 -17.05
C VAL A 343 5.11 6.32 -17.79
N SER A 344 5.58 6.76 -18.96
CA SER A 344 6.52 6.02 -19.78
C SER A 344 7.74 6.89 -20.07
N TYR A 345 8.90 6.26 -20.20
CA TYR A 345 10.11 6.93 -20.62
C TYR A 345 10.08 7.03 -22.16
N GLY A 346 9.98 8.26 -22.67
CA GLY A 346 10.07 8.55 -24.09
C GLY A 346 11.52 8.66 -24.53
N ARG A 347 11.84 8.04 -25.65
CA ARG A 347 13.08 8.31 -26.42
C ARG A 347 12.91 9.55 -27.25
#